data_13f4ceed76ca496ec0299cd7be0d8386
#
_entry.id   13f4ceed76ca496ec0299cd7be0d8386
#
_cell.length_a   1.000
_cell.length_b   1.000
_cell.length_c   1.000
_cell.angle_alpha   90.00
_cell.angle_beta   90.00
_cell.angle_gamma   90.00
#
_symmetry.space_group_name_H-M   'P 1'
#
loop_
_entity.id
_entity.type
_entity.pdbx_description
1 polymer ?
#
loop_
_entity_poly.entity_id
_entity_poly.type
_entity_poly.pdbx_seq_one_letter_code
_entity_poly.pdbx_strand_id
1 'polypeptide(L)'
;MTVHRAIWLYALSFAPSLAAFGETLTIPAVTSLPPGSAASPFFSDVRVFNTSYTTAVTVPAVYRCFLGTCPATAPQAAFTLGARESRAFDDMVSATFHAPSSAGAVELTSSGSSIRVTSRLYSPAATGGTNGMFVPGMKSSEAHPVSVLTGLSNGLFRTNLGIYNGSDSGVVATVKLFDGGIELGTVTSNLGPRSGTQINRIFDAVGRADLTTTNAYAVVASAGAGAPLFTYAAVIDNATSDSSFVAGAEDQAGPEVETVTINVRAWDFSPGGPNSPPLVLTVGKTYVLVFHDVDPPGTTNPRHGFSGISELGLPGADDISPGHDVTLPAFTPEAFQRGTHPFMCTQNDCGGDPEQHRGMMGAIIVQ
;
A
#
# COMPACT_ATOMS: atom_id res chain seq x y z
N MET A 1 -53.35 1.87 -59.64
CA MET A 1 -53.31 1.42 -58.24
C MET A 1 -51.94 0.84 -57.92
N THR A 2 -51.05 1.65 -57.32
CA THR A 2 -49.67 1.27 -57.00
C THR A 2 -49.56 1.05 -55.51
N VAL A 3 -49.32 -0.20 -55.10
CA VAL A 3 -49.16 -0.61 -53.71
C VAL A 3 -47.71 -0.43 -53.25
N HIS A 4 -47.49 0.53 -52.37
CA HIS A 4 -46.17 0.70 -51.71
C HIS A 4 -46.09 -0.25 -50.52
N ARG A 5 -45.15 -1.21 -50.58
CA ARG A 5 -44.78 -2.05 -49.42
C ARG A 5 -43.70 -1.29 -48.62
N ALA A 6 -44.01 -0.94 -47.38
CA ALA A 6 -43.04 -0.43 -46.42
C ALA A 6 -42.28 -1.59 -45.80
N ILE A 7 -40.95 -1.60 -45.97
CA ILE A 7 -40.03 -2.54 -45.35
C ILE A 7 -39.58 -1.92 -44.01
N TRP A 8 -39.97 -2.52 -42.86
CA TRP A 8 -39.46 -2.15 -41.57
C TRP A 8 -38.14 -2.89 -41.30
N LEU A 9 -37.02 -2.13 -41.27
CA LEU A 9 -35.73 -2.64 -40.77
C LEU A 9 -35.75 -2.58 -39.25
N TYR A 10 -35.73 -3.75 -38.60
CA TYR A 10 -35.42 -3.85 -37.20
C TYR A 10 -33.89 -3.75 -37.02
N ALA A 11 -33.42 -2.64 -36.47
CA ALA A 11 -32.05 -2.53 -36.02
C ALA A 11 -31.92 -3.26 -34.68
N LEU A 12 -31.30 -4.47 -34.69
CA LEU A 12 -30.85 -5.10 -33.48
C LEU A 12 -29.66 -4.30 -32.91
N SER A 13 -29.89 -3.53 -31.88
CA SER A 13 -28.81 -2.93 -31.08
C SER A 13 -28.19 -4.02 -30.21
N PHE A 14 -27.02 -4.49 -30.57
CA PHE A 14 -26.13 -5.23 -29.70
C PHE A 14 -25.57 -4.24 -28.67
N ALA A 15 -26.15 -4.18 -27.47
CA ALA A 15 -25.48 -3.59 -26.33
C ALA A 15 -24.32 -4.52 -25.94
N PRO A 16 -23.07 -4.02 -25.87
CA PRO A 16 -21.99 -4.83 -25.33
C PRO A 16 -22.34 -5.14 -23.87
N SER A 17 -22.46 -6.43 -23.54
CA SER A 17 -22.54 -6.85 -22.16
C SER A 17 -21.21 -6.48 -21.51
N LEU A 18 -21.21 -5.47 -20.64
CA LEU A 18 -20.13 -5.22 -19.71
C LEU A 18 -19.98 -6.52 -18.90
N ALA A 19 -18.94 -7.30 -19.17
CA ALA A 19 -18.55 -8.40 -18.34
C ALA A 19 -18.33 -7.83 -16.93
N ALA A 20 -19.16 -8.20 -15.99
CA ALA A 20 -18.96 -7.83 -14.61
C ALA A 20 -17.63 -8.46 -14.16
N PHE A 21 -16.61 -7.64 -13.95
CA PHE A 21 -15.34 -8.10 -13.39
C PHE A 21 -15.65 -8.73 -12.04
N GLY A 22 -15.24 -9.99 -11.88
CA GLY A 22 -15.42 -10.71 -10.63
C GLY A 22 -14.65 -10.05 -9.49
N GLU A 23 -15.23 -10.06 -8.29
CA GLU A 23 -14.53 -9.62 -7.07
C GLU A 23 -13.66 -10.77 -6.55
N THR A 24 -12.40 -10.48 -6.25
CA THR A 24 -11.51 -11.44 -5.56
C THR A 24 -11.38 -11.04 -4.08
N LEU A 25 -11.68 -12.01 -3.19
CA LEU A 25 -11.42 -11.90 -1.77
C LEU A 25 -10.21 -12.75 -1.42
N THR A 26 -9.29 -12.19 -0.66
CA THR A 26 -8.07 -12.85 -0.21
C THR A 26 -8.15 -13.11 1.29
N ILE A 27 -8.00 -14.36 1.70
CA ILE A 27 -7.73 -14.73 3.10
C ILE A 27 -6.21 -14.76 3.23
N PRO A 28 -5.56 -13.80 3.90
CA PRO A 28 -4.10 -13.67 3.86
C PRO A 28 -3.36 -14.69 4.72
N ALA A 29 -4.09 -15.38 5.62
CA ALA A 29 -3.54 -16.38 6.51
C ALA A 29 -4.48 -17.60 6.60
N VAL A 30 -4.06 -18.71 6.05
CA VAL A 30 -4.67 -20.03 6.21
C VAL A 30 -3.60 -21.09 6.45
N THR A 31 -3.94 -22.13 7.18
CA THR A 31 -2.95 -23.14 7.55
C THR A 31 -3.60 -24.50 7.79
N SER A 32 -2.83 -25.55 7.56
CA SER A 32 -3.07 -26.92 8.05
C SER A 32 -1.73 -27.50 8.50
N LEU A 33 -1.38 -27.26 9.77
CA LEU A 33 -0.16 -27.72 10.39
C LEU A 33 -0.52 -28.77 11.45
N PRO A 34 -0.42 -30.07 11.15
CA PRO A 34 -0.77 -31.15 12.08
C PRO A 34 0.25 -31.22 13.25
N PRO A 35 -0.08 -31.96 14.32
CA PRO A 35 0.84 -32.17 15.44
C PRO A 35 2.18 -32.74 14.97
N GLY A 36 3.28 -32.19 15.50
CA GLY A 36 4.65 -32.62 15.17
C GLY A 36 5.37 -31.77 14.14
N SER A 37 4.66 -30.88 13.41
CA SER A 37 5.26 -29.92 12.48
C SER A 37 5.56 -28.57 13.15
N ALA A 38 4.90 -28.27 14.25
CA ALA A 38 5.09 -27.10 15.10
C ALA A 38 4.77 -27.47 16.55
N ALA A 39 5.07 -26.58 17.50
CA ALA A 39 4.79 -26.79 18.93
C ALA A 39 3.28 -27.00 19.21
N SER A 40 2.41 -26.47 18.36
CA SER A 40 0.96 -26.67 18.40
C SER A 40 0.41 -26.85 16.99
N PRO A 41 -0.58 -27.75 16.76
CA PRO A 41 -1.24 -27.85 15.48
C PRO A 41 -2.11 -26.62 15.21
N PHE A 42 -2.18 -26.17 13.95
CA PHE A 42 -3.03 -25.07 13.53
C PHE A 42 -3.82 -25.47 12.29
N PHE A 43 -5.11 -25.10 12.25
CA PHE A 43 -6.03 -25.40 11.15
C PHE A 43 -6.82 -24.16 10.76
N SER A 44 -7.38 -24.15 9.54
CA SER A 44 -8.22 -23.06 9.07
C SER A 44 -9.55 -23.56 8.55
N ASP A 45 -10.63 -23.18 9.24
CA ASP A 45 -12.00 -23.36 8.78
C ASP A 45 -12.45 -22.12 8.01
N VAL A 46 -13.03 -22.31 6.82
CA VAL A 46 -13.51 -21.24 5.96
C VAL A 46 -15.02 -21.39 5.75
N ARG A 47 -15.71 -20.27 5.74
CA ARG A 47 -17.14 -20.16 5.43
C ARG A 47 -17.31 -19.19 4.27
N VAL A 48 -18.02 -19.62 3.22
CA VAL A 48 -18.29 -18.81 2.05
C VAL A 48 -19.79 -18.69 1.87
N PHE A 49 -20.29 -17.48 1.75
CA PHE A 49 -21.71 -17.18 1.63
C PHE A 49 -21.99 -16.38 0.35
N ASN A 50 -22.96 -16.84 -0.45
CA ASN A 50 -23.47 -16.11 -1.60
C ASN A 50 -24.52 -15.07 -1.16
N THR A 51 -24.23 -13.79 -1.36
CA THR A 51 -25.11 -12.69 -0.96
C THR A 51 -26.28 -12.47 -1.93
N SER A 52 -26.25 -13.04 -3.14
CA SER A 52 -27.33 -12.92 -4.11
C SER A 52 -28.63 -13.56 -3.61
N TYR A 53 -29.73 -12.90 -3.84
CA TYR A 53 -31.06 -13.44 -3.52
C TYR A 53 -31.61 -14.38 -4.58
N THR A 54 -31.08 -14.32 -5.80
CA THR A 54 -31.72 -14.97 -6.96
C THR A 54 -30.79 -15.83 -7.80
N THR A 55 -29.48 -15.59 -7.74
CA THR A 55 -28.50 -16.21 -8.64
C THR A 55 -27.48 -17.08 -7.90
N ALA A 56 -27.19 -18.23 -8.47
CA ALA A 56 -26.04 -19.02 -8.07
C ALA A 56 -24.74 -18.36 -8.50
N VAL A 57 -23.66 -18.58 -7.75
CA VAL A 57 -22.31 -18.09 -8.06
C VAL A 57 -21.33 -19.24 -8.07
N THR A 58 -20.49 -19.31 -9.11
CA THR A 58 -19.32 -20.19 -9.13
C THR A 58 -18.11 -19.43 -8.60
N VAL A 59 -17.39 -20.05 -7.67
CA VAL A 59 -16.25 -19.48 -6.96
C VAL A 59 -15.01 -20.32 -7.25
N PRO A 60 -14.15 -19.92 -8.20
CA PRO A 60 -12.78 -20.40 -8.28
C PRO A 60 -12.01 -20.00 -7.02
N ALA A 61 -11.25 -20.94 -6.48
CA ALA A 61 -10.40 -20.75 -5.31
C ALA A 61 -8.98 -21.23 -5.62
N VAL A 62 -7.98 -20.47 -5.23
CA VAL A 62 -6.56 -20.77 -5.44
C VAL A 62 -5.85 -20.69 -4.10
N TYR A 63 -5.14 -21.74 -3.73
CA TYR A 63 -4.28 -21.74 -2.55
C TYR A 63 -2.86 -21.31 -2.91
N ARG A 64 -2.33 -20.29 -2.25
CA ARG A 64 -1.01 -19.70 -2.43
C ARG A 64 -0.15 -20.07 -1.23
N CYS A 65 0.50 -21.21 -1.31
CA CYS A 65 1.40 -21.67 -0.26
C CYS A 65 2.71 -20.88 -0.24
N PHE A 66 3.20 -20.48 0.94
CA PHE A 66 4.48 -19.81 1.12
C PHE A 66 5.23 -20.23 2.40
N LEU A 67 4.66 -21.16 3.18
CA LEU A 67 5.28 -21.69 4.39
C LEU A 67 5.02 -23.20 4.52
N GLY A 68 6.01 -23.96 5.01
CA GLY A 68 5.92 -25.40 5.21
C GLY A 68 6.14 -26.20 3.92
N THR A 69 5.42 -27.32 3.76
CA THR A 69 5.56 -28.20 2.59
C THR A 69 4.64 -27.72 1.48
N CYS A 70 5.14 -26.82 0.64
CA CYS A 70 4.37 -26.25 -0.45
C CYS A 70 4.29 -27.21 -1.65
N PRO A 71 3.09 -27.40 -2.25
CA PRO A 71 2.94 -28.07 -3.54
C PRO A 71 3.71 -27.35 -4.65
N ALA A 72 4.20 -28.10 -5.63
CA ALA A 72 4.98 -27.55 -6.75
C ALA A 72 4.18 -26.56 -7.64
N THR A 73 2.87 -26.73 -7.69
CA THR A 73 1.95 -25.81 -8.37
C THR A 73 0.87 -25.37 -7.39
N ALA A 74 0.36 -24.14 -7.52
CA ALA A 74 -0.70 -23.64 -6.67
C ALA A 74 -1.99 -24.47 -6.85
N PRO A 75 -2.47 -25.18 -5.80
CA PRO A 75 -3.68 -25.96 -5.88
C PRO A 75 -4.90 -25.09 -6.16
N GLN A 76 -5.82 -25.60 -6.96
CA GLN A 76 -7.04 -24.92 -7.35
C GLN A 76 -8.25 -25.77 -7.03
N ALA A 77 -9.34 -25.11 -6.68
CA ALA A 77 -10.67 -25.72 -6.51
C ALA A 77 -11.72 -24.78 -7.10
N ALA A 78 -12.87 -25.31 -7.42
CA ALA A 78 -14.02 -24.51 -7.80
C ALA A 78 -15.29 -25.12 -7.21
N PHE A 79 -16.21 -24.28 -6.74
CA PHE A 79 -17.48 -24.70 -6.19
C PHE A 79 -18.58 -23.71 -6.54
N THR A 80 -19.82 -24.20 -6.63
CA THR A 80 -20.98 -23.35 -6.91
C THR A 80 -21.84 -23.26 -5.68
N LEU A 81 -22.24 -22.03 -5.32
CA LEU A 81 -23.18 -21.72 -4.25
C LEU A 81 -24.49 -21.26 -4.85
N GLY A 82 -25.60 -21.88 -4.45
CA GLY A 82 -26.93 -21.39 -4.76
C GLY A 82 -27.20 -19.98 -4.18
N ALA A 83 -28.29 -19.35 -4.56
CA ALA A 83 -28.72 -18.07 -3.98
C ALA A 83 -28.87 -18.21 -2.45
N ARG A 84 -28.26 -17.30 -1.69
CA ARG A 84 -28.24 -17.28 -0.21
C ARG A 84 -27.63 -18.55 0.43
N GLU A 85 -26.92 -19.38 -0.32
CA GLU A 85 -26.23 -20.55 0.22
C GLU A 85 -24.97 -20.13 0.99
N SER A 86 -24.76 -20.79 2.15
CA SER A 86 -23.51 -20.77 2.91
C SER A 86 -22.88 -22.16 2.86
N ARG A 87 -21.57 -22.21 2.59
CA ARG A 87 -20.81 -23.48 2.59
C ARG A 87 -19.66 -23.44 3.57
N ALA A 88 -19.52 -24.54 4.30
CA ALA A 88 -18.43 -24.79 5.23
C ALA A 88 -17.32 -25.59 4.57
N PHE A 89 -16.07 -25.18 4.85
CA PHE A 89 -14.85 -25.89 4.48
C PHE A 89 -14.02 -26.00 5.76
N ASP A 90 -14.10 -27.16 6.42
CA ASP A 90 -13.32 -27.44 7.62
C ASP A 90 -11.93 -27.91 7.21
N ASP A 91 -10.88 -27.40 7.84
CA ASP A 91 -9.48 -27.55 7.43
C ASP A 91 -9.29 -27.42 5.92
N MET A 92 -9.69 -26.29 5.37
CA MET A 92 -9.76 -26.05 3.92
C MET A 92 -8.44 -26.36 3.20
N VAL A 93 -7.30 -26.07 3.84
CA VAL A 93 -5.96 -26.26 3.25
C VAL A 93 -5.70 -27.76 2.99
N SER A 94 -5.98 -28.63 3.95
CA SER A 94 -5.82 -30.09 3.78
C SER A 94 -6.98 -30.70 3.03
N ALA A 95 -8.23 -30.42 3.44
CA ALA A 95 -9.40 -31.13 2.91
C ALA A 95 -9.75 -30.71 1.46
N THR A 96 -9.56 -29.46 1.09
CA THR A 96 -9.93 -28.95 -0.24
C THR A 96 -8.73 -28.87 -1.19
N PHE A 97 -7.61 -28.36 -0.70
CA PHE A 97 -6.42 -28.16 -1.53
C PHE A 97 -5.39 -29.28 -1.46
N HIS A 98 -5.60 -30.27 -0.60
CA HIS A 98 -4.70 -31.42 -0.41
C HIS A 98 -3.25 -31.01 -0.11
N ALA A 99 -3.07 -29.93 0.68
CA ALA A 99 -1.78 -29.36 1.02
C ALA A 99 -1.54 -29.36 2.54
N PRO A 100 -1.57 -30.54 3.22
CA PRO A 100 -1.27 -30.63 4.64
C PRO A 100 0.17 -30.20 4.93
N SER A 101 0.45 -29.82 6.17
CA SER A 101 1.76 -29.34 6.64
C SER A 101 2.23 -28.05 5.97
N SER A 102 1.28 -27.21 5.58
CA SER A 102 1.56 -25.94 4.92
C SER A 102 0.71 -24.79 5.43
N ALA A 103 1.17 -23.55 5.15
CA ALA A 103 0.43 -22.32 5.38
C ALA A 103 0.60 -21.35 4.20
N GLY A 104 -0.37 -20.46 4.04
CA GLY A 104 -0.41 -19.57 2.90
C GLY A 104 -1.60 -18.63 2.90
N ALA A 105 -1.97 -18.17 1.70
CA ALA A 105 -3.18 -17.39 1.45
C ALA A 105 -4.16 -18.15 0.56
N VAL A 106 -5.44 -17.79 0.62
CA VAL A 106 -6.46 -18.29 -0.33
C VAL A 106 -7.09 -17.12 -1.03
N GLU A 107 -7.11 -17.19 -2.36
CA GLU A 107 -7.81 -16.23 -3.24
C GLU A 107 -9.12 -16.89 -3.71
N LEU A 108 -10.25 -16.23 -3.47
CA LEU A 108 -11.57 -16.66 -3.92
C LEU A 108 -12.16 -15.61 -4.85
N THR A 109 -12.44 -15.99 -6.09
CA THR A 109 -12.97 -15.07 -7.10
C THR A 109 -14.45 -15.38 -7.35
N SER A 110 -15.31 -14.36 -7.32
CA SER A 110 -16.72 -14.53 -7.66
C SER A 110 -17.02 -13.97 -9.05
N SER A 111 -17.69 -14.75 -9.88
CA SER A 111 -18.18 -14.25 -11.18
C SER A 111 -19.53 -13.56 -11.01
N GLY A 112 -19.54 -12.24 -10.96
CA GLY A 112 -20.77 -11.42 -11.07
C GLY A 112 -21.66 -11.29 -9.84
N SER A 113 -21.37 -11.96 -8.73
CA SER A 113 -22.12 -11.85 -7.46
C SER A 113 -21.17 -11.63 -6.31
N SER A 114 -21.60 -10.83 -5.32
CA SER A 114 -20.80 -10.64 -4.12
C SER A 114 -20.83 -11.89 -3.26
N ILE A 115 -19.70 -12.34 -2.81
CA ILE A 115 -19.57 -13.36 -1.75
C ILE A 115 -19.12 -12.69 -0.45
N ARG A 116 -19.37 -13.35 0.67
CA ARG A 116 -18.75 -13.04 1.97
C ARG A 116 -17.95 -14.25 2.39
N VAL A 117 -16.75 -13.97 2.88
CA VAL A 117 -15.81 -15.00 3.31
C VAL A 117 -15.38 -14.70 4.72
N THR A 118 -15.46 -15.71 5.57
CA THR A 118 -14.93 -15.68 6.93
C THR A 118 -14.04 -16.88 7.14
N SER A 119 -12.95 -16.70 7.86
CA SER A 119 -12.05 -17.80 8.23
C SER A 119 -11.77 -17.75 9.72
N ARG A 120 -11.60 -18.93 10.29
CA ARG A 120 -11.08 -19.11 11.64
C ARG A 120 -9.81 -19.92 11.58
N LEU A 121 -8.73 -19.34 12.05
CA LEU A 121 -7.46 -20.03 12.28
C LEU A 121 -7.43 -20.45 13.74
N TYR A 122 -7.24 -21.74 14.03
CA TYR A 122 -7.36 -22.25 15.41
C TYR A 122 -6.40 -23.40 15.70
N SER A 123 -6.19 -23.63 16.99
CA SER A 123 -5.45 -24.74 17.56
C SER A 123 -6.29 -25.41 18.65
N PRO A 124 -6.25 -26.75 18.81
CA PRO A 124 -6.84 -27.40 19.96
C PRO A 124 -6.22 -26.91 21.26
N ALA A 125 -7.05 -26.61 22.25
CA ALA A 125 -6.59 -26.22 23.57
C ALA A 125 -6.33 -27.46 24.45
N ALA A 126 -5.32 -27.41 25.30
CA ALA A 126 -4.93 -28.51 26.19
C ALA A 126 -6.06 -28.91 27.17
N THR A 127 -6.92 -27.97 27.52
CA THR A 127 -8.04 -28.15 28.47
C THR A 127 -9.35 -28.54 27.76
N GLY A 128 -9.32 -28.83 26.48
CA GLY A 128 -10.48 -29.02 25.62
C GLY A 128 -10.96 -27.74 24.95
N GLY A 129 -11.69 -27.86 23.85
CA GLY A 129 -12.07 -26.73 23.02
C GLY A 129 -10.94 -26.28 22.07
N THR A 130 -10.97 -25.02 21.64
CA THR A 130 -10.01 -24.47 20.70
C THR A 130 -9.72 -23.00 20.98
N ASN A 131 -8.45 -22.62 20.90
CA ASN A 131 -8.01 -21.22 20.85
C ASN A 131 -7.83 -20.81 19.38
N GLY A 132 -8.12 -19.55 19.05
CA GLY A 132 -7.94 -19.13 17.65
C GLY A 132 -8.44 -17.73 17.37
N MET A 133 -8.16 -17.28 16.15
CA MET A 133 -8.51 -15.94 15.70
C MET A 133 -9.40 -16.00 14.46
N PHE A 134 -10.21 -14.97 14.30
CA PHE A 134 -10.93 -14.70 13.05
C PHE A 134 -9.97 -14.06 12.05
N VAL A 135 -9.97 -14.56 10.81
CA VAL A 135 -9.23 -13.98 9.69
C VAL A 135 -10.23 -13.61 8.59
N PRO A 136 -10.38 -12.33 8.26
CA PRO A 136 -11.36 -11.92 7.26
C PRO A 136 -10.92 -12.30 5.84
N GLY A 137 -11.90 -12.45 4.94
CA GLY A 137 -11.62 -12.36 3.50
C GLY A 137 -11.54 -10.88 3.11
N MET A 138 -10.37 -10.45 2.69
CA MET A 138 -10.04 -9.06 2.37
C MET A 138 -10.22 -8.79 0.87
N LYS A 139 -10.70 -7.59 0.54
CA LYS A 139 -10.78 -7.10 -0.85
C LYS A 139 -9.43 -6.59 -1.32
N SER A 140 -9.25 -6.47 -2.64
CA SER A 140 -8.04 -5.86 -3.21
C SER A 140 -7.82 -4.41 -2.74
N SER A 141 -8.89 -3.67 -2.43
CA SER A 141 -8.83 -2.32 -1.87
C SER A 141 -8.35 -2.25 -0.41
N GLU A 142 -8.25 -3.40 0.27
CA GLU A 142 -7.72 -3.51 1.63
C GLU A 142 -6.23 -3.96 1.62
N ALA A 143 -5.65 -4.09 0.44
CA ALA A 143 -4.20 -4.22 0.28
C ALA A 143 -3.62 -2.83 0.01
N HIS A 144 -2.55 -2.48 0.71
CA HIS A 144 -1.97 -1.13 0.64
C HIS A 144 -0.47 -1.18 0.36
N PRO A 145 0.09 -0.20 -0.36
CA PRO A 145 1.54 -0.11 -0.56
C PRO A 145 2.29 0.23 0.74
N VAL A 146 1.61 0.93 1.65
CA VAL A 146 2.10 1.20 3.01
C VAL A 146 0.97 0.91 3.99
N SER A 147 1.24 0.09 4.99
CA SER A 147 0.27 -0.30 6.02
C SER A 147 0.84 -0.07 7.41
N VAL A 148 -0.02 0.31 8.34
CA VAL A 148 0.28 0.34 9.77
C VAL A 148 -0.48 -0.78 10.50
N LEU A 149 0.21 -1.47 11.39
CA LEU A 149 -0.35 -2.49 12.29
C LEU A 149 -0.10 -2.04 13.73
N THR A 150 -1.16 -1.78 14.47
CA THR A 150 -1.09 -1.26 15.85
C THR A 150 -1.40 -2.33 16.88
N GLY A 151 -1.11 -2.06 18.18
CA GLY A 151 -1.41 -2.97 19.28
C GLY A 151 -0.55 -4.24 19.29
N LEU A 152 0.65 -4.17 18.71
CA LEU A 152 1.59 -5.27 18.75
C LEU A 152 2.19 -5.41 20.15
N SER A 153 2.44 -6.66 20.58
CA SER A 153 2.83 -6.97 21.94
C SER A 153 3.97 -7.98 21.98
N ASN A 154 4.83 -7.86 23.02
CA ASN A 154 5.89 -8.81 23.35
C ASN A 154 5.99 -9.01 24.87
N GLY A 155 6.63 -10.11 25.30
CA GLY A 155 6.77 -10.50 26.71
C GLY A 155 5.74 -11.54 27.10
N LEU A 156 4.62 -11.18 27.72
CA LEU A 156 3.49 -12.09 27.98
C LEU A 156 2.82 -12.58 26.68
N PHE A 157 2.98 -11.82 25.64
CA PHE A 157 2.53 -12.13 24.28
C PHE A 157 3.71 -12.34 23.34
N ARG A 158 3.44 -12.83 22.17
CA ARG A 158 4.33 -12.78 20.99
C ARG A 158 3.56 -12.30 19.79
N THR A 159 4.20 -11.59 18.89
CA THR A 159 3.59 -11.13 17.64
C THR A 159 4.26 -11.79 16.45
N ASN A 160 3.47 -12.45 15.61
CA ASN A 160 3.86 -12.88 14.28
C ASN A 160 3.28 -11.90 13.26
N LEU A 161 4.08 -11.48 12.27
CA LEU A 161 3.65 -10.55 11.22
C LEU A 161 3.68 -11.25 9.88
N GLY A 162 2.55 -11.22 9.17
CA GLY A 162 2.41 -11.82 7.85
C GLY A 162 2.23 -10.78 6.77
N ILE A 163 2.78 -11.08 5.59
CA ILE A 163 2.71 -10.25 4.39
C ILE A 163 2.40 -11.15 3.20
N TYR A 164 1.37 -10.79 2.44
CA TYR A 164 1.04 -11.48 1.19
C TYR A 164 1.05 -10.49 0.02
N ASN A 165 1.86 -10.78 -1.00
CA ASN A 165 1.89 -10.07 -2.27
C ASN A 165 0.84 -10.65 -3.22
N GLY A 166 -0.28 -9.98 -3.36
CA GLY A 166 -1.36 -10.35 -4.28
C GLY A 166 -1.15 -9.92 -5.73
N SER A 167 0.04 -9.42 -6.10
CA SER A 167 0.35 -9.00 -7.47
C SER A 167 1.06 -10.09 -8.28
N ASP A 168 1.09 -9.93 -9.61
CA ASP A 168 1.81 -10.84 -10.52
C ASP A 168 3.29 -10.47 -10.69
N SER A 169 3.79 -9.52 -9.92
CA SER A 169 5.19 -9.07 -9.91
C SER A 169 5.84 -9.32 -8.55
N GLY A 170 7.13 -9.56 -8.52
CA GLY A 170 7.88 -9.64 -7.27
C GLY A 170 8.00 -8.26 -6.62
N VAL A 171 8.06 -8.22 -5.28
CA VAL A 171 8.17 -7.00 -4.49
C VAL A 171 9.10 -7.20 -3.31
N VAL A 172 9.79 -6.13 -2.91
CA VAL A 172 10.53 -6.08 -1.65
C VAL A 172 9.65 -5.39 -0.61
N ALA A 173 9.34 -6.09 0.48
CA ALA A 173 8.59 -5.55 1.60
C ALA A 173 9.55 -5.20 2.74
N THR A 174 9.43 -4.00 3.30
CA THR A 174 10.19 -3.54 4.46
C THR A 174 9.24 -3.36 5.63
N VAL A 175 9.56 -3.98 6.76
CA VAL A 175 8.84 -3.85 8.02
C VAL A 175 9.70 -3.05 8.98
N LYS A 176 9.21 -1.91 9.45
CA LYS A 176 9.79 -1.13 10.54
C LYS A 176 8.95 -1.30 11.78
N LEU A 177 9.58 -1.71 12.89
CA LEU A 177 8.91 -1.89 14.17
C LEU A 177 9.22 -0.72 15.10
N PHE A 178 8.20 -0.23 15.79
CA PHE A 178 8.27 0.93 16.68
C PHE A 178 7.63 0.64 18.04
N ASP A 179 8.11 1.32 19.09
CA ASP A 179 7.48 1.41 20.41
C ASP A 179 7.55 2.86 20.91
N GLY A 180 6.39 3.44 21.26
CA GLY A 180 6.33 4.83 21.70
C GLY A 180 6.89 5.85 20.68
N GLY A 181 6.86 5.54 19.38
CA GLY A 181 7.42 6.38 18.30
C GLY A 181 8.92 6.16 18.05
N ILE A 182 9.59 5.32 18.83
CA ILE A 182 11.02 5.00 18.66
C ILE A 182 11.14 3.76 17.77
N GLU A 183 11.92 3.85 16.69
CA GLU A 183 12.20 2.69 15.82
C GLU A 183 13.04 1.66 16.59
N LEU A 184 12.52 0.44 16.67
CA LEU A 184 13.19 -0.69 17.33
C LEU A 184 14.11 -1.45 16.37
N GLY A 185 13.78 -1.47 15.09
CA GLY A 185 14.54 -2.11 14.04
C GLY A 185 13.71 -2.37 12.79
N THR A 186 14.39 -2.93 11.78
CA THR A 186 13.83 -3.13 10.44
C THR A 186 14.09 -4.55 9.94
N VAL A 187 13.10 -5.14 9.28
CA VAL A 187 13.21 -6.43 8.56
C VAL A 187 12.79 -6.24 7.12
N THR A 188 13.54 -6.83 6.18
CA THR A 188 13.22 -6.81 4.75
C THR A 188 12.93 -8.22 4.25
N SER A 189 11.92 -8.36 3.41
CA SER A 189 11.51 -9.62 2.79
C SER A 189 11.34 -9.47 1.28
N ASN A 190 11.93 -10.38 0.50
CA ASN A 190 11.72 -10.46 -0.94
C ASN A 190 10.54 -11.42 -1.19
N LEU A 191 9.47 -10.90 -1.76
CA LEU A 191 8.26 -11.66 -2.05
C LEU A 191 8.16 -11.89 -3.56
N GLY A 192 8.02 -13.14 -3.98
CA GLY A 192 7.70 -13.47 -5.37
C GLY A 192 6.28 -13.03 -5.76
N PRO A 193 5.91 -13.17 -7.05
CA PRO A 193 4.52 -13.00 -7.50
C PRO A 193 3.58 -13.96 -6.75
N ARG A 194 2.41 -13.48 -6.34
CA ARG A 194 1.39 -14.31 -5.65
C ARG A 194 1.98 -15.13 -4.50
N SER A 195 2.87 -14.54 -3.73
CA SER A 195 3.59 -15.20 -2.64
C SER A 195 3.61 -14.34 -1.38
N GLY A 196 3.96 -14.93 -0.26
CA GLY A 196 3.98 -14.26 1.02
C GLY A 196 5.07 -14.77 1.94
N THR A 197 5.08 -14.22 3.15
CA THR A 197 5.93 -14.65 4.26
C THR A 197 5.24 -14.40 5.57
N GLN A 198 5.66 -15.12 6.61
CA GLN A 198 5.34 -14.81 7.99
C GLN A 198 6.63 -14.67 8.78
N ILE A 199 6.83 -13.51 9.38
CA ILE A 199 7.92 -13.23 10.31
C ILE A 199 7.43 -13.63 11.69
N ASN A 200 7.89 -14.78 12.16
CA ASN A 200 7.54 -15.25 13.50
C ASN A 200 8.29 -14.42 14.54
N ARG A 201 7.60 -14.02 15.62
CA ARG A 201 8.18 -13.26 16.74
C ARG A 201 8.93 -12.03 16.23
N ILE A 202 8.22 -11.08 15.62
CA ILE A 202 8.81 -9.90 14.96
C ILE A 202 9.81 -9.14 15.85
N PHE A 203 9.61 -9.14 17.18
CA PHE A 203 10.54 -8.51 18.11
C PHE A 203 11.89 -9.23 18.16
N ASP A 204 11.89 -10.56 18.09
CA ASP A 204 13.13 -11.35 18.02
C ASP A 204 13.85 -11.07 16.69
N ALA A 205 13.09 -10.95 15.60
CA ALA A 205 13.63 -10.69 14.25
C ALA A 205 14.33 -9.32 14.13
N VAL A 206 13.94 -8.33 14.94
CA VAL A 206 14.60 -7.02 15.01
C VAL A 206 15.60 -6.91 16.18
N GLY A 207 15.93 -8.03 16.85
CA GLY A 207 16.90 -8.07 17.97
C GLY A 207 16.38 -7.47 19.28
N ARG A 208 15.05 -7.44 19.47
CA ARG A 208 14.39 -6.86 20.67
C ARG A 208 13.51 -7.89 21.41
N ALA A 209 13.98 -9.13 21.49
CA ALA A 209 13.31 -10.21 22.22
C ALA A 209 13.12 -9.91 23.71
N ASP A 210 13.99 -9.08 24.28
CA ASP A 210 14.02 -8.65 25.68
C ASP A 210 12.95 -7.60 26.02
N LEU A 211 12.42 -6.89 25.03
CA LEU A 211 11.44 -5.84 25.24
C LEU A 211 10.10 -6.41 25.68
N THR A 212 9.52 -5.85 26.74
CA THR A 212 8.12 -6.10 27.14
C THR A 212 7.28 -4.87 26.80
N THR A 213 6.31 -5.04 25.93
CA THR A 213 5.40 -3.96 25.50
C THR A 213 4.04 -4.51 25.08
N THR A 214 3.01 -3.67 25.17
CA THR A 214 1.65 -3.92 24.65
C THR A 214 1.19 -2.81 23.69
N ASN A 215 2.07 -1.88 23.31
CA ASN A 215 1.73 -0.68 22.56
C ASN A 215 2.66 -0.43 21.36
N ALA A 216 3.35 -1.47 20.90
CA ALA A 216 4.16 -1.35 19.71
C ALA A 216 3.30 -1.30 18.43
N TYR A 217 3.87 -0.79 17.37
CA TYR A 217 3.28 -0.82 16.03
C TYR A 217 4.34 -1.11 14.97
N ALA A 218 3.88 -1.59 13.82
CA ALA A 218 4.74 -1.81 12.66
C ALA A 218 4.23 -1.02 11.46
N VAL A 219 5.15 -0.47 10.69
CA VAL A 219 4.89 0.08 9.35
C VAL A 219 5.47 -0.90 8.34
N VAL A 220 4.62 -1.37 7.42
CA VAL A 220 5.03 -2.26 6.34
C VAL A 220 4.91 -1.51 5.03
N ALA A 221 6.01 -1.36 4.31
CA ALA A 221 6.06 -0.65 3.04
C ALA A 221 6.57 -1.55 1.91
N SER A 222 5.96 -1.46 0.73
CA SER A 222 6.48 -2.07 -0.49
C SER A 222 7.44 -1.12 -1.19
N ALA A 223 8.63 -1.62 -1.60
CA ALA A 223 9.57 -0.85 -2.39
C ALA A 223 9.20 -0.83 -3.88
N GLY A 224 9.64 0.22 -4.59
CA GLY A 224 9.45 0.36 -6.04
C GLY A 224 8.09 0.97 -6.41
N ALA A 225 7.37 0.35 -7.34
CA ALA A 225 6.13 0.89 -7.90
C ALA A 225 4.91 0.88 -6.95
N GLY A 226 5.12 0.70 -5.64
CA GLY A 226 4.04 0.76 -4.66
C GLY A 226 3.04 -0.40 -4.78
N ALA A 227 3.51 -1.64 -5.00
CA ALA A 227 2.62 -2.79 -5.10
C ALA A 227 1.83 -2.99 -3.80
N PRO A 228 0.50 -3.09 -3.85
CA PRO A 228 -0.32 -3.27 -2.66
C PRO A 228 -0.07 -4.64 -2.02
N LEU A 229 0.10 -4.66 -0.70
CA LEU A 229 0.34 -5.84 0.12
C LEU A 229 -0.84 -6.06 1.08
N PHE A 230 -1.25 -7.30 1.24
CA PHE A 230 -2.09 -7.70 2.37
C PHE A 230 -1.18 -7.95 3.57
N THR A 231 -1.37 -7.18 4.62
CA THR A 231 -0.55 -7.28 5.83
C THR A 231 -1.41 -7.61 7.03
N TYR A 232 -0.89 -8.42 7.93
CA TYR A 232 -1.57 -8.76 9.17
C TYR A 232 -0.58 -9.07 10.29
N ALA A 233 -1.05 -8.97 11.52
CA ALA A 233 -0.33 -9.52 12.67
C ALA A 233 -1.24 -10.48 13.45
N ALA A 234 -0.62 -11.51 14.03
CA ALA A 234 -1.22 -12.37 15.04
C ALA A 234 -0.53 -12.07 16.37
N VAL A 235 -1.26 -11.49 17.31
CA VAL A 235 -0.81 -11.25 18.69
C VAL A 235 -1.30 -12.42 19.52
N ILE A 236 -0.38 -13.22 20.05
CA ILE A 236 -0.66 -14.53 20.65
C ILE A 236 -0.26 -14.50 22.13
N ASP A 237 -1.20 -14.82 22.99
CA ASP A 237 -0.94 -15.04 24.41
C ASP A 237 -0.06 -16.28 24.61
N ASN A 238 1.08 -16.10 25.28
CA ASN A 238 2.05 -17.18 25.49
C ASN A 238 1.58 -18.26 26.47
N ALA A 239 0.64 -17.94 27.36
CA ALA A 239 0.12 -18.88 28.35
C ALA A 239 -1.01 -19.75 27.78
N THR A 240 -1.91 -19.17 27.00
CA THR A 240 -3.10 -19.83 26.49
C THR A 240 -3.00 -20.26 25.02
N SER A 241 -2.08 -19.63 24.27
CA SER A 241 -2.01 -19.69 22.80
C SER A 241 -3.23 -19.09 22.10
N ASP A 242 -4.09 -18.37 22.83
CA ASP A 242 -5.16 -17.60 22.20
C ASP A 242 -4.57 -16.43 21.42
N SER A 243 -5.23 -16.06 20.31
CA SER A 243 -4.65 -15.10 19.36
C SER A 243 -5.68 -14.10 18.88
N SER A 244 -5.21 -12.88 18.67
CA SER A 244 -5.95 -11.78 18.04
C SER A 244 -5.36 -11.48 16.67
N PHE A 245 -6.24 -11.24 15.69
CA PHE A 245 -5.87 -10.82 14.34
C PHE A 245 -5.89 -9.30 14.27
N VAL A 246 -4.82 -8.72 13.75
CA VAL A 246 -4.71 -7.29 13.44
C VAL A 246 -4.51 -7.17 11.94
N ALA A 247 -5.46 -6.57 11.23
CA ALA A 247 -5.30 -6.23 9.82
C ALA A 247 -4.42 -4.99 9.69
N GLY A 248 -3.57 -4.95 8.65
CA GLY A 248 -2.89 -3.71 8.28
C GLY A 248 -3.92 -2.70 7.75
N ALA A 249 -3.92 -1.52 8.34
CA ALA A 249 -4.67 -0.38 7.83
C ALA A 249 -3.77 0.44 6.91
N GLU A 250 -4.38 1.14 5.94
CA GLU A 250 -3.62 2.08 5.13
C GLU A 250 -2.89 3.08 6.03
N ASP A 251 -1.58 3.14 5.90
CA ASP A 251 -0.83 4.21 6.52
C ASP A 251 -1.05 5.48 5.69
N GLN A 252 -1.95 6.30 6.17
CA GLN A 252 -2.08 7.67 5.68
C GLN A 252 -0.97 8.55 6.28
N ALA A 253 0.24 8.02 6.41
CA ALA A 253 1.39 8.87 6.57
C ALA A 253 1.25 9.93 5.48
N GLY A 254 1.09 11.16 5.90
CA GLY A 254 1.00 12.27 4.96
C GLY A 254 2.16 12.10 3.99
N PRO A 255 1.97 12.38 2.71
CA PRO A 255 2.93 12.08 1.67
C PRO A 255 4.33 12.47 2.17
N GLU A 256 5.32 11.58 1.99
CA GLU A 256 6.69 11.87 2.39
C GLU A 256 7.05 13.24 1.81
N VAL A 257 7.16 14.24 2.68
CA VAL A 257 7.39 15.61 2.26
C VAL A 257 8.88 15.80 2.07
N GLU A 258 9.31 15.88 0.84
CA GLU A 258 10.67 16.24 0.51
C GLU A 258 10.84 17.76 0.56
N THR A 259 11.71 18.24 1.45
CA THR A 259 12.10 19.65 1.45
C THR A 259 13.22 19.86 0.44
N VAL A 260 12.97 20.70 -0.55
CA VAL A 260 13.96 21.10 -1.55
C VAL A 260 14.38 22.54 -1.29
N THR A 261 15.63 22.75 -0.89
CA THR A 261 16.18 24.08 -0.74
C THR A 261 16.68 24.61 -2.08
N ILE A 262 16.19 25.76 -2.50
CA ILE A 262 16.60 26.48 -3.69
C ILE A 262 17.43 27.66 -3.24
N ASN A 263 18.76 27.60 -3.45
CA ASN A 263 19.63 28.72 -3.17
C ASN A 263 19.43 29.80 -4.23
N VAL A 264 19.11 30.98 -3.79
CA VAL A 264 18.88 32.14 -4.64
C VAL A 264 20.06 33.09 -4.49
N ARG A 265 20.61 33.51 -5.58
CA ARG A 265 21.68 34.54 -5.62
C ARG A 265 21.51 35.39 -6.85
N ALA A 266 22.22 36.53 -6.90
CA ALA A 266 22.21 37.38 -8.07
C ALA A 266 22.41 36.54 -9.36
N TRP A 267 21.41 36.55 -10.24
CA TRP A 267 21.38 35.90 -11.56
C TRP A 267 21.08 34.40 -11.62
N ASP A 268 20.84 33.73 -10.48
CA ASP A 268 20.60 32.27 -10.56
C ASP A 268 19.74 31.70 -9.41
N PHE A 269 19.01 30.65 -9.73
CA PHE A 269 18.33 29.72 -8.79
C PHE A 269 19.05 28.38 -8.82
N SER A 270 19.41 27.79 -7.70
CA SER A 270 20.11 26.51 -7.66
C SER A 270 19.47 25.53 -6.65
N PRO A 271 18.83 24.43 -7.09
CA PRO A 271 18.60 23.99 -8.49
C PRO A 271 17.50 24.81 -9.22
N GLY A 272 17.43 24.67 -10.52
CA GLY A 272 16.34 25.16 -11.36
C GLY A 272 16.65 26.36 -12.25
N GLY A 273 17.74 27.10 -12.01
CA GLY A 273 18.18 28.22 -12.84
C GLY A 273 18.98 27.82 -14.07
N PRO A 274 19.29 28.80 -14.96
CA PRO A 274 19.94 28.50 -16.24
C PRO A 274 21.39 28.01 -16.12
N ASN A 275 22.04 28.28 -14.98
CA ASN A 275 23.43 27.89 -14.72
C ASN A 275 23.53 26.73 -13.69
N SER A 276 22.42 26.11 -13.37
CA SER A 276 22.29 25.09 -12.32
C SER A 276 21.61 23.83 -12.85
N PRO A 277 21.77 22.67 -12.18
CA PRO A 277 21.01 21.48 -12.53
C PRO A 277 19.51 21.77 -12.50
N PRO A 278 18.72 21.18 -13.42
CA PRO A 278 17.28 21.35 -13.41
C PRO A 278 16.67 20.85 -12.10
N LEU A 279 15.65 21.55 -11.60
CA LEU A 279 14.83 21.06 -10.50
C LEU A 279 13.81 20.07 -11.05
N VAL A 280 13.99 18.78 -10.72
CA VAL A 280 13.13 17.70 -11.20
C VAL A 280 12.29 17.19 -10.06
N LEU A 281 10.95 17.19 -10.23
CA LEU A 281 9.98 16.69 -9.28
C LEU A 281 9.24 15.49 -9.87
N THR A 282 8.93 14.51 -9.03
CA THR A 282 8.24 13.29 -9.43
C THR A 282 6.75 13.37 -9.10
N VAL A 283 5.89 12.99 -10.04
CA VAL A 283 4.43 12.90 -9.84
C VAL A 283 4.10 12.02 -8.63
N GLY A 284 3.16 12.49 -7.81
CA GLY A 284 2.67 11.77 -6.63
C GLY A 284 3.55 11.89 -5.37
N LYS A 285 4.72 12.53 -5.47
CA LYS A 285 5.58 12.85 -4.32
C LYS A 285 5.30 14.26 -3.83
N THR A 286 5.22 14.46 -2.52
CA THR A 286 4.97 15.78 -1.95
C THR A 286 6.27 16.54 -1.69
N TYR A 287 6.28 17.81 -2.00
CA TYR A 287 7.43 18.70 -1.87
C TYR A 287 7.09 19.94 -1.07
N VAL A 288 8.08 20.44 -0.33
CA VAL A 288 8.13 21.79 0.22
C VAL A 288 9.34 22.48 -0.39
N LEU A 289 9.14 23.59 -1.08
CA LEU A 289 10.23 24.40 -1.62
C LEU A 289 10.61 25.49 -0.62
N VAL A 290 11.88 25.56 -0.29
CA VAL A 290 12.47 26.60 0.58
C VAL A 290 13.44 27.41 -0.26
N PHE A 291 13.17 28.69 -0.43
CA PHE A 291 14.07 29.64 -1.09
C PHE A 291 14.97 30.25 -0.04
N HIS A 292 16.28 30.10 -0.21
CA HIS A 292 17.34 30.57 0.69
C HIS A 292 18.26 31.51 -0.07
N ASP A 293 18.37 32.75 0.38
CA ASP A 293 19.28 33.72 -0.21
C ASP A 293 20.72 33.45 0.26
N VAL A 294 21.60 33.24 -0.70
CA VAL A 294 23.04 33.00 -0.48
C VAL A 294 23.94 34.10 -0.99
N ASP A 295 23.39 35.30 -1.23
CA ASP A 295 24.18 36.44 -1.63
C ASP A 295 25.19 36.83 -0.54
N PRO A 296 26.41 37.29 -0.92
CA PRO A 296 27.39 37.71 0.03
C PRO A 296 26.93 38.95 0.84
N PRO A 297 27.27 39.03 2.13
CA PRO A 297 26.99 40.23 2.94
C PRO A 297 27.51 41.50 2.28
N GLY A 298 26.66 42.50 2.12
CA GLY A 298 27.01 43.77 1.51
C GLY A 298 26.70 43.87 0.01
N THR A 299 26.06 42.86 -0.58
CA THR A 299 25.47 42.95 -1.92
C THR A 299 24.44 44.09 -1.95
N THR A 300 24.56 45.01 -2.92
CA THR A 300 23.60 46.10 -3.09
C THR A 300 22.30 45.57 -3.65
N ASN A 301 21.17 45.76 -2.95
CA ASN A 301 19.85 45.21 -3.27
C ASN A 301 19.76 43.66 -3.35
N PRO A 302 19.89 42.97 -2.21
CA PRO A 302 19.88 41.51 -2.19
C PRO A 302 18.46 40.94 -2.11
N ARG A 303 17.46 41.57 -2.71
CA ARG A 303 16.08 41.05 -2.70
C ARG A 303 15.76 40.28 -3.96
N HIS A 304 15.25 39.08 -3.77
CA HIS A 304 14.78 38.22 -4.85
C HIS A 304 13.29 37.94 -4.70
N GLY A 305 12.69 37.44 -5.74
CA GLY A 305 11.30 36.99 -5.73
C GLY A 305 11.12 35.72 -6.54
N PHE A 306 9.99 35.11 -6.38
CA PHE A 306 9.55 33.94 -7.15
C PHE A 306 8.17 34.21 -7.71
N SER A 307 8.01 34.10 -9.05
CA SER A 307 6.76 34.43 -9.74
C SER A 307 5.56 33.51 -9.39
N GLY A 308 5.83 32.39 -8.73
CA GLY A 308 4.86 31.32 -8.61
C GLY A 308 4.72 30.52 -9.90
N ILE A 309 4.00 29.41 -9.81
CA ILE A 309 3.64 28.56 -10.95
C ILE A 309 2.19 28.11 -10.75
N SER A 310 1.26 28.79 -11.43
CA SER A 310 -0.19 28.56 -11.24
C SER A 310 -0.62 27.13 -11.61
N GLU A 311 0.02 26.54 -12.62
CA GLU A 311 -0.25 25.16 -13.07
C GLU A 311 0.11 24.11 -11.99
N LEU A 312 1.03 24.43 -11.10
CA LEU A 312 1.43 23.59 -9.97
C LEU A 312 0.77 24.02 -8.65
N GLY A 313 -0.04 25.08 -8.67
CA GLY A 313 -0.65 25.63 -7.46
C GLY A 313 0.37 26.32 -6.53
N LEU A 314 1.56 26.65 -7.02
CA LEU A 314 2.60 27.30 -6.24
C LEU A 314 2.42 28.82 -6.24
N PRO A 315 2.20 29.45 -5.05
CA PRO A 315 2.10 30.89 -4.95
C PRO A 315 3.45 31.59 -5.21
N GLY A 316 3.42 32.83 -5.60
CA GLY A 316 4.61 33.67 -5.68
C GLY A 316 5.15 34.03 -4.28
N ALA A 317 6.41 34.50 -4.25
CA ALA A 317 7.07 34.99 -3.05
C ALA A 317 7.88 36.26 -3.43
N ASP A 318 7.74 37.33 -2.66
CA ASP A 318 8.24 38.65 -3.03
C ASP A 318 9.42 39.14 -2.19
N ASP A 319 9.83 38.47 -1.12
CA ASP A 319 10.90 38.89 -0.23
C ASP A 319 11.81 37.73 0.18
N ILE A 320 12.61 37.26 -0.78
CA ILE A 320 13.71 36.34 -0.51
C ILE A 320 14.95 37.20 -0.31
N SER A 321 15.48 37.28 0.91
CA SER A 321 16.60 38.15 1.26
C SER A 321 17.54 37.50 2.27
N PRO A 322 18.80 37.95 2.41
CA PRO A 322 19.76 37.34 3.31
C PRO A 322 19.22 37.19 4.74
N GLY A 323 19.20 35.97 5.25
CA GLY A 323 18.65 35.63 6.57
C GLY A 323 17.13 35.55 6.66
N HIS A 324 16.41 35.64 5.53
CA HIS A 324 14.97 35.49 5.46
C HIS A 324 14.59 34.42 4.42
N ASP A 325 14.49 33.19 4.85
CA ASP A 325 14.04 32.06 4.02
C ASP A 325 12.54 32.13 3.76
N VAL A 326 12.15 31.86 2.54
CA VAL A 326 10.73 31.73 2.16
C VAL A 326 10.40 30.30 1.91
N THR A 327 9.46 29.76 2.69
CA THR A 327 8.94 28.40 2.55
C THR A 327 7.57 28.43 1.89
N LEU A 328 7.43 27.75 0.74
CA LEU A 328 6.14 27.60 0.08
C LEU A 328 5.28 26.50 0.74
N PRO A 329 3.94 26.57 0.58
CA PRO A 329 3.07 25.48 1.01
C PRO A 329 3.48 24.14 0.37
N ALA A 330 3.28 23.04 1.10
CA ALA A 330 3.49 21.71 0.56
C ALA A 330 2.55 21.47 -0.64
N PHE A 331 3.06 20.84 -1.70
CA PHE A 331 2.30 20.48 -2.89
C PHE A 331 2.73 19.13 -3.45
N THR A 332 1.82 18.48 -4.18
CA THR A 332 2.06 17.17 -4.80
C THR A 332 1.78 17.29 -6.30
N PRO A 333 2.81 17.22 -7.18
CA PRO A 333 2.57 17.24 -8.62
C PRO A 333 1.70 16.07 -9.07
N GLU A 334 0.70 16.33 -9.91
CA GLU A 334 -0.20 15.33 -10.46
C GLU A 334 0.19 14.93 -11.90
N ALA A 335 -0.29 13.79 -12.38
CA ALA A 335 0.10 13.25 -13.68
C ALA A 335 -0.21 14.18 -14.85
N PHE A 336 -1.28 14.98 -14.77
CA PHE A 336 -1.65 15.96 -15.79
C PHE A 336 -0.75 17.20 -15.80
N GLN A 337 0.08 17.40 -14.76
CA GLN A 337 1.03 18.50 -14.61
C GLN A 337 2.44 18.13 -15.10
N ARG A 338 2.60 16.97 -15.77
CA ARG A 338 3.89 16.61 -16.38
C ARG A 338 4.33 17.64 -17.40
N GLY A 339 5.59 18.05 -17.31
CA GLY A 339 6.16 19.04 -18.24
C GLY A 339 7.18 19.95 -17.60
N THR A 340 7.54 21.01 -18.34
CA THR A 340 8.45 22.04 -17.87
C THR A 340 7.66 23.29 -17.51
N HIS A 341 7.79 23.75 -16.29
CA HIS A 341 7.09 24.90 -15.71
C HIS A 341 8.09 26.01 -15.42
N PRO A 342 8.14 27.06 -16.26
CA PRO A 342 9.06 28.16 -16.05
C PRO A 342 8.62 29.06 -14.91
N PHE A 343 9.59 29.68 -14.24
CA PHE A 343 9.39 30.76 -13.25
C PHE A 343 10.47 31.81 -13.39
N MET A 344 10.27 32.96 -12.75
CA MET A 344 11.22 34.07 -12.82
C MET A 344 11.30 34.79 -11.47
N CYS A 345 12.35 35.57 -11.30
CA CYS A 345 12.44 36.55 -10.23
C CYS A 345 11.46 37.72 -10.50
N THR A 346 10.70 38.12 -9.47
CA THR A 346 9.69 39.18 -9.56
C THR A 346 10.18 40.54 -9.13
N GLN A 347 11.36 40.64 -8.48
CA GLN A 347 11.87 41.90 -7.97
C GLN A 347 12.54 42.71 -9.07
N ASN A 348 12.23 44.03 -9.10
CA ASN A 348 12.79 44.94 -10.09
C ASN A 348 14.27 45.29 -9.83
N ASP A 349 14.80 44.90 -8.66
CA ASP A 349 16.11 45.33 -8.16
C ASP A 349 17.15 44.22 -8.05
N CYS A 350 16.89 43.02 -8.62
CA CYS A 350 17.86 41.93 -8.60
C CYS A 350 19.15 42.29 -9.39
N GLY A 351 19.94 43.28 -8.93
CA GLY A 351 21.26 43.60 -9.49
C GLY A 351 21.44 45.00 -10.14
N GLY A 352 20.53 45.95 -9.95
CA GLY A 352 20.79 47.35 -10.23
C GLY A 352 20.71 47.82 -11.69
N ASP A 353 20.37 46.96 -12.62
CA ASP A 353 20.17 47.31 -14.04
C ASP A 353 18.81 46.77 -14.53
N PRO A 354 17.82 47.63 -14.86
CA PRO A 354 16.48 47.21 -15.27
C PRO A 354 16.45 46.36 -16.53
N GLU A 355 17.47 46.38 -17.37
CA GLU A 355 17.56 45.54 -18.57
C GLU A 355 18.11 44.13 -18.27
N GLN A 356 18.79 43.95 -17.17
CA GLN A 356 19.42 42.68 -16.79
C GLN A 356 18.50 41.76 -15.97
N HIS A 357 17.42 42.25 -15.35
CA HIS A 357 16.42 41.47 -14.58
C HIS A 357 15.57 40.50 -15.40
N ARG A 358 15.51 40.68 -16.70
CA ARG A 358 14.79 39.78 -17.61
C ARG A 358 15.46 38.43 -17.77
N GLY A 359 16.59 38.18 -17.11
CA GLY A 359 17.43 36.99 -17.26
C GLY A 359 17.40 35.98 -16.11
N MET A 360 16.87 36.33 -14.91
CA MET A 360 16.84 35.40 -13.81
C MET A 360 15.58 34.51 -13.93
N MET A 361 15.67 33.49 -14.73
CA MET A 361 14.63 32.51 -15.01
C MET A 361 15.04 31.15 -14.50
N GLY A 362 14.08 30.36 -14.11
CA GLY A 362 14.25 28.97 -13.76
C GLY A 362 13.13 28.12 -14.29
N ALA A 363 13.24 26.81 -14.11
CA ALA A 363 12.20 25.87 -14.47
C ALA A 363 12.14 24.69 -13.49
N ILE A 364 10.92 24.25 -13.20
CA ILE A 364 10.62 22.98 -12.55
C ILE A 364 10.19 22.00 -13.64
N ILE A 365 10.80 20.82 -13.65
CA ILE A 365 10.43 19.71 -14.53
C ILE A 365 9.64 18.68 -13.70
N VAL A 366 8.39 18.44 -14.06
CA VAL A 366 7.56 17.38 -13.48
C VAL A 366 7.59 16.14 -14.37
N GLN A 367 7.97 14.98 -13.83
CA GLN A 367 8.10 13.72 -14.57
C GLN A 367 7.52 12.49 -13.83
#